data_74425a86fff621e6aca5ecc26ecacd62
#
_entry.id   74425a86fff621e6aca5ecc26ecacd62
#
_cell.length_a   1.000
_cell.length_b   1.000
_cell.length_c   1.000
_cell.angle_alpha   90.00
_cell.angle_beta   90.00
_cell.angle_gamma   90.00
#
_symmetry.space_group_name_H-M   'P 1'
#
loop_
_entity.id
_entity.type
_entity.pdbx_description
1 polymer ?
#
loop_
_entity_poly.entity_id
_entity_poly.type
_entity_poly.pdbx_seq_one_letter_code
_entity_poly.pdbx_strand_id
1 'polypeptide(L)'
;MKKVKGQMSESLVLGLLLALAGGFFDAYTYLCRGGVFANAETGNIVLLGAHLAEGDLEKALRYLLPIVAFAFGVLSAELVKRRFKSRQNRDINIHWRQIVVLGEMVLVTIAALLPQRRAQSNKGSYG
;
A
#
# COMPACT_ATOMS: atom_id res chain seq x y z
N MET A 1 -17.11 32.79 19.00
CA MET A 1 -16.75 31.90 17.89
C MET A 1 -15.95 30.73 18.46
N LYS A 2 -16.52 29.56 18.55
CA LYS A 2 -15.80 28.34 18.92
C LYS A 2 -14.85 27.99 17.77
N LYS A 3 -13.53 28.11 18.00
CA LYS A 3 -12.55 27.52 17.11
C LYS A 3 -12.79 26.02 17.08
N VAL A 4 -13.35 25.52 16.00
CA VAL A 4 -13.33 24.10 15.70
C VAL A 4 -11.86 23.74 15.52
N LYS A 5 -11.28 23.08 16.53
CA LYS A 5 -9.97 22.45 16.39
C LYS A 5 -10.15 21.32 15.39
N GLY A 6 -9.91 21.59 14.11
CA GLY A 6 -9.83 20.57 13.08
C GLY A 6 -8.80 19.54 13.52
N GLN A 7 -9.14 18.27 13.39
CA GLN A 7 -8.19 17.20 13.66
C GLN A 7 -7.01 17.38 12.68
N MET A 8 -5.80 17.14 13.15
CA MET A 8 -4.58 17.26 12.32
C MET A 8 -4.64 16.40 11.05
N SER A 9 -5.42 15.32 11.09
CA SER A 9 -5.71 14.45 9.94
C SER A 9 -6.53 15.11 8.83
N GLU A 10 -7.18 16.23 9.09
CA GLU A 10 -8.00 16.98 8.12
C GLU A 10 -7.27 18.24 7.60
N SER A 11 -5.97 18.40 7.93
CA SER A 11 -5.22 19.54 7.44
C SER A 11 -4.86 19.37 5.97
N LEU A 12 -5.07 20.41 5.16
CA LEU A 12 -4.71 20.45 3.74
C LEU A 12 -3.21 20.14 3.52
N VAL A 13 -2.36 20.64 4.40
CA VAL A 13 -0.90 20.41 4.33
C VAL A 13 -0.58 18.93 4.50
N LEU A 14 -1.17 18.26 5.47
CA LEU A 14 -0.97 16.82 5.67
C LEU A 14 -1.50 16.04 4.46
N GLY A 15 -2.67 16.40 3.94
CA GLY A 15 -3.23 15.79 2.74
C GLY A 15 -2.31 15.90 1.52
N LEU A 16 -1.72 17.08 1.29
CA LEU A 16 -0.77 17.30 0.21
C LEU A 16 0.52 16.48 0.40
N LEU A 17 1.07 16.43 1.61
CA LEU A 17 2.26 15.62 1.90
C LEU A 17 2.01 14.14 1.70
N LEU A 18 0.85 13.62 2.13
CA LEU A 18 0.48 12.23 1.92
C LEU A 18 0.26 11.91 0.44
N ALA A 19 -0.34 12.82 -0.33
CA ALA A 19 -0.52 12.66 -1.76
C ALA A 19 0.82 12.64 -2.51
N LEU A 20 1.75 13.52 -2.15
CA LEU A 20 3.11 13.54 -2.71
C LEU A 20 3.87 12.25 -2.38
N ALA A 21 3.82 11.82 -1.12
CA ALA A 21 4.48 10.58 -0.70
C ALA A 21 3.88 9.36 -1.40
N GLY A 22 2.55 9.27 -1.49
CA GLY A 22 1.85 8.18 -2.19
C GLY A 22 2.21 8.13 -3.67
N GLY A 23 2.19 9.27 -4.36
CA GLY A 23 2.59 9.36 -5.76
C GLY A 23 4.06 9.00 -5.99
N PHE A 24 4.95 9.41 -5.09
CA PHE A 24 6.36 9.02 -5.15
C PHE A 24 6.54 7.50 -4.99
N PHE A 25 5.88 6.89 -4.03
CA PHE A 25 5.94 5.44 -3.84
C PHE A 25 5.38 4.68 -5.04
N ASP A 26 4.28 5.13 -5.62
CA ASP A 26 3.71 4.52 -6.81
C ASP A 26 4.64 4.62 -8.01
N ALA A 27 5.24 5.78 -8.25
CA ALA A 27 6.22 5.96 -9.31
C ALA A 27 7.46 5.07 -9.08
N TYR A 28 7.97 5.02 -7.86
CA TYR A 28 9.10 4.18 -7.51
C TYR A 28 8.82 2.69 -7.74
N THR A 29 7.69 2.21 -7.23
CA THR A 29 7.35 0.78 -7.37
C THR A 29 7.05 0.42 -8.81
N TYR A 30 6.39 1.27 -9.56
CA TYR A 30 6.12 1.06 -10.97
C TYR A 30 7.41 0.99 -11.80
N LEU A 31 8.35 1.92 -11.59
CA LEU A 31 9.60 1.99 -12.36
C LEU A 31 10.63 0.97 -11.91
N CYS A 32 10.71 0.68 -10.61
CA CYS A 32 11.82 -0.09 -10.03
C CYS A 32 11.42 -1.48 -9.52
N ARG A 33 10.12 -1.75 -9.34
CA ARG A 33 9.61 -2.96 -8.69
C ARG A 33 8.69 -3.82 -9.58
N GLY A 34 8.87 -3.76 -10.88
CA GLY A 34 8.19 -4.66 -11.82
C GLY A 34 6.82 -4.16 -12.30
N GLY A 35 6.60 -2.86 -12.30
CA GLY A 35 5.43 -2.24 -12.92
C GLY A 35 4.14 -2.31 -12.08
N VAL A 36 4.26 -2.56 -10.77
CA VAL A 36 3.12 -2.57 -9.84
C VAL A 36 3.04 -1.27 -9.05
N PHE A 37 1.84 -0.88 -8.65
CA PHE A 37 1.63 0.28 -7.79
C PHE A 37 1.60 -0.12 -6.31
N ALA A 38 2.20 0.69 -5.45
CA ALA A 38 2.21 0.45 -4.01
C ALA A 38 0.91 0.91 -3.31
N ASN A 39 0.29 1.97 -3.80
CA ASN A 39 -0.90 2.58 -3.21
C ASN A 39 -2.10 2.61 -4.17
N ALA A 40 -1.85 2.70 -5.48
CA ALA A 40 -2.90 2.79 -6.49
C ALA A 40 -3.44 1.39 -6.87
N GLU A 41 -4.18 0.75 -5.95
CA GLU A 41 -4.74 -0.58 -6.19
C GLU A 41 -5.71 -0.63 -7.38
N THR A 42 -6.41 0.47 -7.66
CA THR A 42 -7.22 0.59 -8.87
C THR A 42 -6.38 0.43 -10.14
N GLY A 43 -5.15 0.97 -10.15
CA GLY A 43 -4.20 0.79 -11.25
C GLY A 43 -3.79 -0.68 -11.40
N ASN A 44 -3.52 -1.37 -10.30
CA ASN A 44 -3.21 -2.81 -10.31
C ASN A 44 -4.37 -3.64 -10.85
N ILE A 45 -5.62 -3.31 -10.50
CA ILE A 45 -6.82 -3.98 -11.00
C ILE A 45 -6.99 -3.77 -12.51
N VAL A 46 -6.78 -2.55 -13.01
CA VAL A 46 -6.83 -2.26 -14.45
C VAL A 46 -5.78 -3.05 -15.22
N LEU A 47 -4.53 -3.08 -14.72
CA LEU A 47 -3.45 -3.82 -15.36
C LEU A 47 -3.66 -5.33 -15.29
N LEU A 48 -4.22 -5.85 -14.19
CA LEU A 48 -4.66 -7.24 -14.10
C LEU A 48 -5.67 -7.58 -15.21
N GLY A 49 -6.71 -6.75 -15.37
CA GLY A 49 -7.74 -6.94 -16.39
C GLY A 49 -7.17 -6.87 -17.82
N ALA A 50 -6.28 -5.92 -18.09
CA ALA A 50 -5.63 -5.76 -19.39
C ALA A 50 -4.81 -7.01 -19.76
N HIS A 51 -3.95 -7.49 -18.86
CA HIS A 51 -3.14 -8.68 -19.14
C HIS A 51 -3.93 -9.99 -19.19
N LEU A 52 -5.05 -10.08 -18.46
CA LEU A 52 -5.98 -11.20 -18.63
C LEU A 52 -6.63 -11.19 -20.03
N ALA A 53 -7.00 -10.02 -20.54
CA ALA A 53 -7.56 -9.88 -21.88
C ALA A 53 -6.54 -10.20 -22.99
N GLU A 54 -5.26 -9.91 -22.75
CA GLU A 54 -4.14 -10.26 -23.64
C GLU A 54 -3.73 -11.76 -23.54
N GLY A 55 -4.26 -12.50 -22.56
CA GLY A 55 -3.91 -13.91 -22.31
C GLY A 55 -2.57 -14.11 -21.62
N ASP A 56 -1.95 -13.05 -21.08
CA ASP A 56 -0.69 -13.11 -20.38
C ASP A 56 -0.91 -13.34 -18.87
N LEU A 57 -1.11 -14.61 -18.52
CA LEU A 57 -1.39 -15.02 -17.14
C LEU A 57 -0.22 -14.75 -16.19
N GLU A 58 1.01 -14.82 -16.66
CA GLU A 58 2.18 -14.59 -15.81
C GLU A 58 2.22 -13.14 -15.32
N LYS A 59 2.01 -12.18 -16.23
CA LYS A 59 1.90 -10.77 -15.84
C LYS A 59 0.65 -10.49 -15.02
N ALA A 60 -0.48 -11.09 -15.38
CA ALA A 60 -1.72 -10.94 -14.62
C ALA A 60 -1.55 -11.35 -13.15
N LEU A 61 -0.91 -12.50 -12.87
CA LEU A 61 -0.64 -12.96 -11.50
C LEU A 61 0.23 -11.98 -10.71
N ARG A 62 1.13 -11.25 -11.37
CA ARG A 62 1.97 -10.25 -10.73
C ARG A 62 1.16 -9.09 -10.15
N TYR A 63 0.07 -8.71 -10.82
CA TYR A 63 -0.85 -7.67 -10.33
C TYR A 63 -1.86 -8.19 -9.30
N LEU A 64 -2.16 -9.47 -9.33
CA LEU A 64 -3.04 -10.08 -8.33
C LEU A 64 -2.43 -10.06 -6.93
N LEU A 65 -1.12 -10.23 -6.82
CA LEU A 65 -0.42 -10.29 -5.53
C LEU A 65 -0.60 -9.03 -4.66
N PRO A 66 -0.35 -7.81 -5.15
CA PRO A 66 -0.59 -6.60 -4.36
C PRO A 66 -2.07 -6.41 -4.00
N ILE A 67 -3.00 -6.74 -4.89
CA ILE A 67 -4.45 -6.65 -4.62
C ILE A 67 -4.85 -7.57 -3.46
N VAL A 68 -4.38 -8.81 -3.46
CA VAL A 68 -4.63 -9.76 -2.36
C VAL A 68 -3.99 -9.29 -1.07
N ALA A 69 -2.74 -8.81 -1.12
CA ALA A 69 -2.03 -8.27 0.04
C ALA A 69 -2.76 -7.06 0.64
N PHE A 70 -3.27 -6.16 -0.20
CA PHE A 70 -4.08 -5.03 0.22
C PHE A 70 -5.37 -5.49 0.92
N ALA A 71 -6.10 -6.43 0.33
CA ALA A 71 -7.32 -6.97 0.93
C ALA A 71 -7.04 -7.59 2.31
N PHE A 72 -5.96 -8.36 2.45
CA PHE A 72 -5.51 -8.89 3.75
C PHE A 72 -5.17 -7.79 4.75
N GLY A 73 -4.49 -6.74 4.31
CA GLY A 73 -4.17 -5.58 5.14
C GLY A 73 -5.42 -4.90 5.69
N VAL A 74 -6.41 -4.64 4.84
CA VAL A 74 -7.70 -4.04 5.22
C VAL A 74 -8.45 -4.93 6.21
N LEU A 75 -8.55 -6.24 5.94
CA LEU A 75 -9.22 -7.18 6.83
C LEU A 75 -8.53 -7.26 8.20
N SER A 76 -7.21 -7.32 8.21
CA SER A 76 -6.41 -7.35 9.45
C SER A 76 -6.62 -6.08 10.27
N ALA A 77 -6.60 -4.91 9.64
CA ALA A 77 -6.85 -3.63 10.29
C ALA A 77 -8.24 -3.56 10.90
N GLU A 78 -9.26 -4.03 10.17
CA GLU A 78 -10.64 -4.05 10.68
C GLU A 78 -10.81 -5.04 11.83
N LEU A 79 -10.19 -6.22 11.79
CA LEU A 79 -10.21 -7.19 12.88
C LEU A 79 -9.54 -6.63 14.14
N VAL A 80 -8.38 -5.99 14.00
CA VAL A 80 -7.70 -5.32 15.11
C VAL A 80 -8.60 -4.25 15.71
N LYS A 81 -9.16 -3.38 14.86
CA LYS A 81 -10.08 -2.32 15.30
C LYS A 81 -11.28 -2.87 16.07
N ARG A 82 -11.91 -3.94 15.58
CA ARG A 82 -13.06 -4.59 16.26
C ARG A 82 -12.64 -5.19 17.59
N ARG A 83 -11.52 -5.88 17.67
CA ARG A 83 -11.01 -6.47 18.91
C ARG A 83 -10.70 -5.42 19.97
N PHE A 84 -10.09 -4.32 19.57
CA PHE A 84 -9.80 -3.23 20.50
C PHE A 84 -11.05 -2.43 20.90
N LYS A 85 -12.00 -2.22 20.00
CA LYS A 85 -13.26 -1.52 20.30
C LYS A 85 -14.14 -2.32 21.25
N SER A 86 -14.11 -3.65 21.22
CA SER A 86 -14.88 -4.53 22.10
C SER A 86 -14.38 -4.56 23.55
N ARG A 87 -13.13 -4.19 23.80
CA ARG A 87 -12.51 -4.27 25.14
C ARG A 87 -12.46 -2.95 25.89
N GLN A 88 -13.03 -1.84 25.36
CA GLN A 88 -12.62 -0.57 25.87
C GLN A 88 -13.72 0.44 26.22
N ASN A 89 -13.69 0.84 27.52
CA ASN A 89 -14.04 2.15 28.02
C ASN A 89 -13.09 3.21 27.42
N ARG A 90 -13.69 4.24 26.96
CA ARG A 90 -13.37 5.58 26.40
C ARG A 90 -11.92 6.11 26.27
N ASP A 91 -10.89 5.57 26.90
CA ASP A 91 -9.63 6.33 27.05
C ASP A 91 -8.44 5.88 26.19
N ILE A 92 -8.58 4.86 25.32
CA ILE A 92 -7.43 4.33 24.56
C ILE A 92 -7.68 4.40 23.03
N ASN A 93 -8.29 5.45 22.53
CA ASN A 93 -8.43 5.67 21.08
C ASN A 93 -7.10 6.03 20.36
N ILE A 94 -6.04 6.27 21.12
CA ILE A 94 -4.76 6.72 20.57
C ILE A 94 -3.82 5.53 20.32
N HIS A 95 -3.84 4.51 21.16
CA HIS A 95 -2.84 3.42 21.12
C HIS A 95 -2.97 2.45 19.92
N TRP A 96 -4.17 2.10 19.48
CA TRP A 96 -4.33 1.16 18.37
C TRP A 96 -3.86 1.75 17.02
N ARG A 97 -4.08 3.05 16.80
CA ARG A 97 -3.59 3.76 15.62
C ARG A 97 -2.06 3.77 15.57
N GLN A 98 -1.40 3.97 16.69
CA GLN A 98 0.04 3.94 16.80
C GLN A 98 0.61 2.54 16.53
N ILE A 99 -0.06 1.49 17.00
CA ILE A 99 0.33 0.10 16.75
C ILE A 99 0.22 -0.23 15.26
N VAL A 100 -0.84 0.20 14.58
CA VAL A 100 -1.01 -0.02 13.14
C VAL A 100 0.07 0.73 12.35
N VAL A 101 0.34 1.99 12.67
CA VAL A 101 1.40 2.79 12.02
C VAL A 101 2.78 2.17 12.26
N LEU A 102 3.07 1.71 13.47
CA LEU A 102 4.33 1.00 13.76
C LEU A 102 4.45 -0.29 12.96
N GLY A 103 3.37 -1.07 12.85
CA GLY A 103 3.32 -2.27 12.02
C GLY A 103 3.60 -1.97 10.54
N GLU A 104 3.00 -0.91 10.00
CA GLU A 104 3.26 -0.45 8.63
C GLU A 104 4.71 -0.01 8.44
N MET A 105 5.27 0.74 9.38
CA MET A 105 6.68 1.17 9.32
C MET A 105 7.64 -0.03 9.33
N VAL A 106 7.38 -1.03 10.15
CA VAL A 106 8.18 -2.27 10.20
C VAL A 106 8.08 -3.02 8.87
N LEU A 107 6.88 -3.18 8.32
CA LEU A 107 6.67 -3.87 7.03
C LEU A 107 7.36 -3.13 5.88
N VAL A 108 7.26 -1.81 5.82
CA VAL A 108 7.93 -1.00 4.79
C VAL A 108 9.45 -1.11 4.93
N THR A 109 9.99 -1.10 6.15
CA THR A 109 11.42 -1.27 6.40
C THR A 109 11.90 -2.65 5.96
N ILE A 110 11.16 -3.71 6.28
CA ILE A 110 11.47 -5.08 5.83
C ILE A 110 11.43 -5.14 4.30
N ALA A 111 10.40 -4.58 3.66
CA ALA A 111 10.29 -4.54 2.20
C ALA A 111 11.45 -3.77 1.55
N ALA A 112 11.93 -2.69 2.17
CA ALA A 112 13.07 -1.91 1.69
C ALA A 112 14.40 -2.67 1.81
N LEU A 113 14.53 -3.53 2.83
CA LEU A 113 15.74 -4.33 3.08
C LEU A 113 15.77 -5.63 2.24
N LEU A 114 14.63 -6.08 1.69
CA LEU A 114 14.60 -7.24 0.82
C LEU A 114 15.37 -6.96 -0.48
N PRO A 115 16.35 -7.81 -0.85
CA PRO A 115 17.11 -7.62 -2.07
C PRO A 115 16.18 -7.70 -3.28
N GLN A 116 16.26 -6.70 -4.13
CA GLN A 116 15.60 -6.74 -5.42
C GLN A 116 16.21 -7.87 -6.25
N ARG A 117 15.47 -8.92 -6.47
CA ARG A 117 15.78 -9.78 -7.63
C ARG A 117 15.51 -8.93 -8.86
N ARG A 118 16.57 -8.30 -9.39
CA ARG A 118 16.54 -7.80 -10.75
C ARG A 118 16.11 -9.00 -11.59
N ALA A 119 14.93 -8.91 -12.18
CA ALA A 119 14.65 -9.70 -13.37
C ALA A 119 15.73 -9.26 -14.35
N GLN A 120 16.77 -10.07 -14.49
CA GLN A 120 17.72 -9.89 -15.56
C GLN A 120 16.89 -10.00 -16.83
N SER A 121 16.63 -8.85 -17.42
CA SER A 121 16.23 -8.78 -18.80
C SER A 121 17.28 -9.56 -19.55
N ASN A 122 16.92 -10.76 -19.97
CA ASN A 122 17.68 -11.52 -20.93
C ASN A 122 17.71 -10.71 -22.23
N LYS A 123 18.64 -9.75 -22.32
CA LYS A 123 19.09 -9.22 -23.58
C LYS A 123 20.05 -10.27 -24.17
N GLY A 124 19.46 -11.42 -24.45
CA GLY A 124 20.07 -12.45 -25.22
C GLY A 124 19.76 -12.22 -26.69
N SER A 125 20.76 -11.80 -27.40
CA SER A 125 21.08 -12.28 -28.74
C SER A 125 20.05 -11.99 -29.84
N TYR A 126 20.21 -10.83 -30.44
CA TYR A 126 20.09 -10.75 -31.90
C TYR A 126 21.48 -10.43 -32.43
N GLY A 127 22.24 -11.48 -32.68
CA GLY A 127 23.37 -11.47 -33.60
C GLY A 127 22.84 -11.77 -34.98
#